data_6b8e46f34b4bceed3a8820186ad9edd6
#
_entry.id   6b8e46f34b4bceed3a8820186ad9edd6
#
_cell.length_a   1.000
_cell.length_b   1.000
_cell.length_c   1.000
_cell.angle_alpha   90.00
_cell.angle_beta   90.00
_cell.angle_gamma   90.00
#
_symmetry.space_group_name_H-M   'P 1'
#
loop_
_entity.id
_entity.type
_entity.pdbx_description
1 polymer ?
#
loop_
_entity_poly.entity_id
_entity_poly.type
_entity_poly.pdbx_seq_one_letter_code
_entity_poly.pdbx_strand_id
1 'polypeptide(L)'
;MRIQHNIMAMNAYRNYNNNTSALSKNLEKLSSGYKINRAGDDAAGLAISEKMRAQITGLETAQKNVKDGISLVKTGEGAMQEVQDMLNRMVELATQSANGTYDNEVDRDNLQQEVDRLKEEIDRIADSANFNGIKLLDGSLAESKVDISSINLGGATSVTEVAATSATSDFTANASTANSTEYTMTVEFIDANGTAHKVDVKYTGDKTGSAAGAGKNMQKALSENSEISSVFDVAVDVAGKITFTSKVAGEDGAKIISVTDTDTAQGTTGKQTVNNAAGADGYVEATTTGDLAAGNTLTINGVTYELVADASAKPTTEGAVTVLVGAGDTATVANLNKALESAGIEVKENAAKLEFRSTTGGAGLTLQIGDTSDSYNQMTVTIGDVHVKALGLSGISVATQDAAQAAVKSIKDAINTVSSIRGTLGATQNRLEHTQNNLSVMTENIQDAESTIRDTDVADEMMAYTKNNILVQSAQAMLAQANQVPQGVLQLLQ
;
A
#
# COMPACT_ATOMS: atom_id res chain seq x y z
N MET A 1 39.67 73.32 -1.66
CA MET A 1 39.90 71.89 -1.97
C MET A 1 40.59 71.21 -0.79
N ARG A 2 40.15 70.07 -0.34
CA ARG A 2 40.78 69.29 0.75
C ARG A 2 41.73 68.27 0.11
N ILE A 3 43.04 68.42 0.23
CA ILE A 3 44.05 67.60 -0.43
C ILE A 3 44.18 66.20 0.25
N GLN A 4 43.95 66.13 1.58
CA GLN A 4 44.07 64.90 2.35
C GLN A 4 42.93 63.90 2.15
N HIS A 5 41.74 64.31 1.71
CA HIS A 5 40.60 63.43 1.46
C HIS A 5 39.95 63.77 0.12
N ASN A 6 40.21 62.93 -0.89
CA ASN A 6 39.58 63.02 -2.22
C ASN A 6 38.19 62.36 -2.21
N ILE A 7 37.15 63.13 -1.79
CA ILE A 7 35.76 62.67 -1.67
C ILE A 7 35.19 62.21 -3.03
N MET A 8 35.63 62.87 -4.14
CA MET A 8 35.22 62.46 -5.51
C MET A 8 35.74 61.09 -5.85
N ALA A 9 37.03 60.81 -5.58
CA ALA A 9 37.60 59.48 -5.78
C ALA A 9 36.98 58.41 -4.88
N MET A 10 36.69 58.73 -3.62
CA MET A 10 36.00 57.80 -2.69
C MET A 10 34.59 57.48 -3.15
N ASN A 11 33.82 58.46 -3.66
CA ASN A 11 32.49 58.21 -4.22
C ASN A 11 32.58 57.38 -5.51
N ALA A 12 33.52 57.69 -6.42
CA ALA A 12 33.71 56.92 -7.61
C ALA A 12 34.14 55.44 -7.31
N TYR A 13 35.02 55.27 -6.33
CA TYR A 13 35.43 53.93 -5.86
C TYR A 13 34.26 53.14 -5.23
N ARG A 14 33.44 53.78 -4.42
CA ARG A 14 32.26 53.12 -3.88
C ARG A 14 31.25 52.71 -4.95
N ASN A 15 31.01 53.56 -5.96
CA ASN A 15 30.15 53.22 -7.08
C ASN A 15 30.79 52.11 -7.96
N TYR A 16 32.08 52.11 -8.16
CA TYR A 16 32.79 51.04 -8.82
C TYR A 16 32.59 49.70 -8.13
N ASN A 17 32.79 49.63 -6.80
CA ASN A 17 32.60 48.41 -6.02
C ASN A 17 31.15 47.92 -6.07
N ASN A 18 30.19 48.84 -5.96
CA ASN A 18 28.74 48.45 -6.05
C ASN A 18 28.41 47.89 -7.43
N ASN A 19 28.89 48.52 -8.51
CA ASN A 19 28.63 48.04 -9.87
C ASN A 19 29.36 46.74 -10.16
N THR A 20 30.57 46.51 -9.64
CA THR A 20 31.29 45.25 -9.77
C THR A 20 30.60 44.13 -9.00
N SER A 21 30.08 44.42 -7.81
CA SER A 21 29.30 43.45 -7.05
C SER A 21 27.99 43.09 -7.77
N ALA A 22 27.30 44.06 -8.36
CA ALA A 22 26.08 43.81 -9.15
C ALA A 22 26.40 43.00 -10.41
N LEU A 23 27.50 43.33 -11.12
CA LEU A 23 27.96 42.60 -12.28
C LEU A 23 28.27 41.12 -11.94
N SER A 24 28.94 40.86 -10.81
CA SER A 24 29.22 39.50 -10.35
C SER A 24 27.97 38.69 -10.05
N LYS A 25 26.95 39.36 -9.45
CA LYS A 25 25.64 38.72 -9.20
C LYS A 25 24.89 38.38 -10.49
N ASN A 26 24.89 39.28 -11.48
CA ASN A 26 24.28 38.99 -12.78
C ASN A 26 25.00 37.88 -13.49
N LEU A 27 26.32 37.80 -13.39
CA LEU A 27 27.11 36.71 -13.96
C LEU A 27 26.83 35.37 -13.26
N GLU A 28 26.66 35.37 -11.93
CA GLU A 28 26.27 34.19 -11.16
C GLU A 28 24.92 33.64 -11.64
N LYS A 29 23.91 34.53 -11.81
CA LYS A 29 22.58 34.14 -12.29
C LYS A 29 22.59 33.66 -13.75
N LEU A 30 23.30 34.34 -14.63
CA LEU A 30 23.45 33.93 -16.03
C LEU A 30 24.19 32.60 -16.16
N SER A 31 25.20 32.34 -15.33
CA SER A 31 25.97 31.10 -15.35
C SER A 31 25.20 29.92 -14.79
N SER A 32 24.37 30.14 -13.77
CA SER A 32 23.54 29.11 -13.15
C SER A 32 22.21 28.87 -13.88
N GLY A 33 21.69 29.88 -14.59
CA GLY A 33 20.35 29.89 -15.16
C GLY A 33 19.26 30.18 -14.11
N TYR A 34 19.63 30.36 -12.84
CA TYR A 34 18.69 30.57 -11.73
C TYR A 34 18.70 32.00 -11.21
N LYS A 35 17.51 32.54 -10.95
CA LYS A 35 17.27 33.82 -10.29
C LYS A 35 17.65 33.77 -8.81
N ILE A 36 17.38 32.61 -8.16
CA ILE A 36 17.64 32.35 -6.74
C ILE A 36 18.73 31.30 -6.65
N ASN A 37 19.96 31.71 -6.29
CA ASN A 37 21.10 30.82 -6.13
C ASN A 37 21.42 30.52 -4.67
N ARG A 38 21.12 31.48 -3.78
CA ARG A 38 21.45 31.38 -2.35
C ARG A 38 20.24 31.78 -1.50
N ALA A 39 20.15 31.23 -0.29
CA ALA A 39 19.11 31.58 0.67
C ALA A 39 19.05 33.09 0.98
N GLY A 40 20.17 33.80 0.78
CA GLY A 40 20.25 35.27 0.94
C GLY A 40 19.60 36.06 -0.19
N ASP A 41 19.31 35.48 -1.34
CA ASP A 41 18.65 36.13 -2.47
C ASP A 41 17.13 36.19 -2.23
N ASP A 42 16.52 35.03 -1.89
CA ASP A 42 15.12 34.92 -1.46
C ASP A 42 14.95 33.61 -0.67
N ALA A 43 14.89 33.70 0.65
CA ALA A 43 14.72 32.55 1.52
C ALA A 43 13.36 31.86 1.38
N ALA A 44 12.30 32.63 1.14
CA ALA A 44 10.94 32.09 0.98
C ALA A 44 10.80 31.39 -0.37
N GLY A 45 11.24 32.02 -1.46
CA GLY A 45 11.23 31.45 -2.79
C GLY A 45 12.10 30.18 -2.89
N LEU A 46 13.26 30.15 -2.24
CA LEU A 46 14.12 28.97 -2.20
C LEU A 46 13.43 27.81 -1.46
N ALA A 47 12.81 28.06 -0.30
CA ALA A 47 12.13 27.02 0.47
C ALA A 47 10.95 26.42 -0.31
N ILE A 48 10.17 27.24 -1.01
CA ILE A 48 9.06 26.79 -1.87
C ILE A 48 9.60 25.98 -3.05
N SER A 49 10.63 26.46 -3.76
CA SER A 49 11.26 25.77 -4.88
C SER A 49 11.82 24.41 -4.47
N GLU A 50 12.53 24.31 -3.34
CA GLU A 50 13.04 23.01 -2.85
C GLU A 50 11.92 22.04 -2.48
N LYS A 51 10.80 22.52 -1.91
CA LYS A 51 9.60 21.70 -1.68
C LYS A 51 8.99 21.21 -2.99
N MET A 52 8.86 22.08 -3.99
CA MET A 52 8.35 21.70 -5.31
C MET A 52 9.26 20.69 -6.01
N ARG A 53 10.57 20.84 -5.91
CA ARG A 53 11.55 19.89 -6.46
C ARG A 53 11.45 18.52 -5.77
N ALA A 54 11.26 18.48 -4.46
CA ALA A 54 11.00 17.25 -3.75
C ALA A 54 9.71 16.56 -4.24
N GLN A 55 8.64 17.35 -4.48
CA GLN A 55 7.40 16.83 -5.05
C GLN A 55 7.59 16.33 -6.50
N ILE A 56 8.30 17.07 -7.36
CA ILE A 56 8.60 16.63 -8.72
C ILE A 56 9.33 15.27 -8.69
N THR A 57 10.37 15.12 -7.88
CA THR A 57 11.10 13.86 -7.74
C THR A 57 10.21 12.72 -7.23
N GLY A 58 9.31 13.01 -6.27
CA GLY A 58 8.32 12.05 -5.78
C GLY A 58 7.35 11.60 -6.87
N LEU A 59 6.79 12.56 -7.63
CA LEU A 59 5.86 12.27 -8.73
C LEU A 59 6.51 11.53 -9.90
N GLU A 60 7.77 11.85 -10.24
CA GLU A 60 8.53 11.11 -11.26
C GLU A 60 8.78 9.66 -10.84
N THR A 61 9.05 9.44 -9.54
CA THR A 61 9.19 8.08 -9.00
C THR A 61 7.85 7.35 -8.99
N ALA A 62 6.77 8.01 -8.60
CA ALA A 62 5.42 7.46 -8.66
C ALA A 62 5.02 7.07 -10.10
N GLN A 63 5.39 7.87 -11.11
CA GLN A 63 5.17 7.51 -12.52
C GLN A 63 5.91 6.22 -12.92
N LYS A 64 7.13 6.00 -12.41
CA LYS A 64 7.87 4.74 -12.64
C LYS A 64 7.16 3.57 -11.99
N ASN A 65 6.72 3.72 -10.73
CA ASN A 65 5.97 2.70 -10.02
C ASN A 65 4.66 2.33 -10.74
N VAL A 66 3.95 3.32 -11.29
CA VAL A 66 2.74 3.09 -12.09
C VAL A 66 3.06 2.31 -13.36
N LYS A 67 4.17 2.60 -14.05
CA LYS A 67 4.60 1.83 -15.23
C LYS A 67 4.96 0.40 -14.87
N ASP A 68 5.62 0.19 -13.74
CA ASP A 68 5.92 -1.16 -13.23
C ASP A 68 4.64 -1.92 -12.90
N GLY A 69 3.66 -1.25 -12.27
CA GLY A 69 2.33 -1.80 -12.04
C GLY A 69 1.59 -2.20 -13.32
N ILE A 70 1.62 -1.36 -14.36
CA ILE A 70 1.04 -1.68 -15.67
C ILE A 70 1.74 -2.91 -16.29
N SER A 71 3.06 -3.00 -16.17
CA SER A 71 3.84 -4.13 -16.70
C SER A 71 3.52 -5.43 -15.96
N LEU A 72 3.35 -5.36 -14.63
CA LEU A 72 2.93 -6.48 -13.79
C LEU A 72 1.54 -6.99 -14.21
N VAL A 73 0.56 -6.08 -14.33
CA VAL A 73 -0.81 -6.42 -14.74
C VAL A 73 -0.82 -7.08 -16.13
N LYS A 74 -0.07 -6.53 -17.09
CA LYS A 74 0.06 -7.13 -18.44
C LYS A 74 0.70 -8.52 -18.42
N THR A 75 1.68 -8.74 -17.53
CA THR A 75 2.29 -10.07 -17.39
C THR A 75 1.28 -11.09 -16.85
N GLY A 76 0.49 -10.70 -15.83
CA GLY A 76 -0.58 -11.55 -15.30
C GLY A 76 -1.69 -11.81 -16.33
N GLU A 77 -2.11 -10.77 -17.07
CA GLU A 77 -3.12 -10.92 -18.11
C GLU A 77 -2.66 -11.86 -19.24
N GLY A 78 -1.40 -11.74 -19.67
CA GLY A 78 -0.84 -12.64 -20.70
C GLY A 78 -0.87 -14.11 -20.27
N ALA A 79 -0.47 -14.39 -19.02
CA ALA A 79 -0.54 -15.75 -18.49
C ALA A 79 -1.99 -16.28 -18.39
N MET A 80 -2.93 -15.43 -17.97
CA MET A 80 -4.35 -15.81 -17.92
C MET A 80 -4.98 -16.01 -19.30
N GLN A 81 -4.48 -15.33 -20.34
CA GLN A 81 -4.91 -15.60 -21.71
C GLN A 81 -4.61 -17.04 -22.11
N GLU A 82 -3.39 -17.54 -21.82
CA GLU A 82 -3.02 -18.93 -22.08
C GLU A 82 -3.88 -19.91 -21.29
N VAL A 83 -4.17 -19.62 -20.01
CA VAL A 83 -5.10 -20.43 -19.19
C VAL A 83 -6.48 -20.48 -19.83
N GLN A 84 -7.00 -19.35 -20.31
CA GLN A 84 -8.31 -19.30 -20.95
C GLN A 84 -8.35 -20.11 -22.26
N ASP A 85 -7.28 -20.07 -23.04
CA ASP A 85 -7.18 -20.85 -24.29
C ASP A 85 -7.13 -22.36 -23.99
N MET A 86 -6.44 -22.78 -22.91
CA MET A 86 -6.47 -24.17 -22.44
C MET A 86 -7.86 -24.59 -21.96
N LEU A 87 -8.56 -23.72 -21.21
CA LEU A 87 -9.94 -23.98 -20.78
C LEU A 87 -10.88 -24.14 -21.97
N ASN A 88 -10.75 -23.32 -23.01
CA ASN A 88 -11.51 -23.46 -24.25
C ASN A 88 -11.22 -24.80 -24.92
N ARG A 89 -9.96 -25.25 -24.97
CA ARG A 89 -9.59 -26.59 -25.47
C ARG A 89 -10.21 -27.69 -24.64
N MET A 90 -10.25 -27.55 -23.31
CA MET A 90 -10.92 -28.50 -22.43
C MET A 90 -12.43 -28.58 -22.70
N VAL A 91 -13.12 -27.45 -23.02
CA VAL A 91 -14.54 -27.48 -23.45
C VAL A 91 -14.72 -28.29 -24.74
N GLU A 92 -13.84 -28.11 -25.73
CA GLU A 92 -13.88 -28.88 -26.96
C GLU A 92 -13.79 -30.40 -26.68
N LEU A 93 -12.79 -30.81 -25.90
CA LEU A 93 -12.56 -32.23 -25.54
C LEU A 93 -13.74 -32.79 -24.73
N ALA A 94 -14.25 -32.05 -23.76
CA ALA A 94 -15.40 -32.44 -22.98
C ALA A 94 -16.68 -32.57 -23.85
N THR A 95 -16.90 -31.62 -24.76
CA THR A 95 -18.03 -31.68 -25.70
C THR A 95 -17.90 -32.87 -26.67
N GLN A 96 -16.68 -33.13 -27.12
CA GLN A 96 -16.37 -34.31 -27.98
C GLN A 96 -16.65 -35.60 -27.23
N SER A 97 -16.17 -35.75 -25.99
CA SER A 97 -16.42 -36.91 -25.15
C SER A 97 -17.89 -37.11 -24.77
N ALA A 98 -18.66 -36.01 -24.64
CA ALA A 98 -20.09 -36.09 -24.38
C ALA A 98 -20.92 -36.68 -25.54
N ASN A 99 -20.31 -36.80 -26.73
CA ASN A 99 -20.99 -37.41 -27.88
C ASN A 99 -21.06 -38.97 -27.71
N GLY A 100 -22.23 -39.53 -27.90
CA GLY A 100 -22.48 -40.98 -27.76
C GLY A 100 -21.80 -41.89 -28.79
N THR A 101 -21.08 -41.30 -29.77
CA THR A 101 -20.36 -42.10 -30.81
C THR A 101 -18.96 -42.58 -30.39
N TYR A 102 -18.47 -42.09 -29.25
CA TYR A 102 -17.13 -42.42 -28.74
C TYR A 102 -17.16 -43.61 -27.78
N ASP A 103 -16.13 -44.44 -27.85
CA ASP A 103 -15.97 -45.59 -26.93
C ASP A 103 -15.35 -45.13 -25.61
N ASN A 104 -15.78 -45.74 -24.50
CA ASN A 104 -15.30 -45.40 -23.16
C ASN A 104 -13.86 -45.88 -22.90
N GLU A 105 -13.47 -47.07 -23.47
CA GLU A 105 -12.21 -47.70 -23.10
C GLU A 105 -11.00 -47.17 -23.85
N VAL A 106 -11.18 -46.57 -25.05
CA VAL A 106 -10.06 -46.10 -25.87
C VAL A 106 -10.19 -44.60 -26.20
N ASP A 107 -11.33 -44.23 -26.77
CA ASP A 107 -11.48 -42.87 -27.28
C ASP A 107 -11.56 -41.85 -26.12
N ARG A 108 -12.41 -42.10 -25.13
CA ARG A 108 -12.58 -41.18 -23.99
C ARG A 108 -11.38 -41.20 -23.04
N ASP A 109 -10.68 -42.35 -22.93
CA ASP A 109 -9.43 -42.41 -22.16
C ASP A 109 -8.34 -41.52 -22.76
N ASN A 110 -8.21 -41.46 -24.09
CA ASN A 110 -7.28 -40.58 -24.76
C ASN A 110 -7.67 -39.09 -24.54
N LEU A 111 -8.97 -38.76 -24.61
CA LEU A 111 -9.45 -37.44 -24.33
C LEU A 111 -9.22 -37.03 -22.85
N GLN A 112 -9.40 -37.99 -21.93
CA GLN A 112 -9.11 -37.75 -20.49
C GLN A 112 -7.63 -37.45 -20.26
N GLN A 113 -6.72 -38.20 -20.90
CA GLN A 113 -5.29 -37.92 -20.79
C GLN A 113 -4.92 -36.52 -21.29
N GLU A 114 -5.54 -36.05 -22.38
CA GLU A 114 -5.31 -34.67 -22.86
C GLU A 114 -5.84 -33.65 -21.86
N VAL A 115 -7.03 -33.87 -21.29
CA VAL A 115 -7.59 -32.98 -20.24
C VAL A 115 -6.69 -32.96 -19.01
N ASP A 116 -6.14 -34.08 -18.59
CA ASP A 116 -5.24 -34.13 -17.42
C ASP A 116 -3.93 -33.40 -17.70
N ARG A 117 -3.38 -33.49 -18.91
CA ARG A 117 -2.19 -32.68 -19.29
C ARG A 117 -2.48 -31.18 -19.34
N LEU A 118 -3.66 -30.80 -19.80
CA LEU A 118 -4.07 -29.39 -19.76
C LEU A 118 -4.22 -28.85 -18.31
N LYS A 119 -4.74 -29.70 -17.39
CA LYS A 119 -4.77 -29.34 -15.95
C LYS A 119 -3.36 -29.16 -15.39
N GLU A 120 -2.44 -30.09 -15.65
CA GLU A 120 -1.04 -29.99 -15.21
C GLU A 120 -0.39 -28.69 -15.75
N GLU A 121 -0.70 -28.32 -16.99
CA GLU A 121 -0.15 -27.10 -17.60
C GLU A 121 -0.76 -25.81 -17.03
N ILE A 122 -2.05 -25.81 -16.70
CA ILE A 122 -2.70 -24.70 -15.99
C ILE A 122 -2.02 -24.47 -14.64
N ASP A 123 -1.83 -25.52 -13.83
CA ASP A 123 -1.16 -25.42 -12.54
C ASP A 123 0.29 -24.96 -12.71
N ARG A 124 1.01 -25.45 -13.74
CA ARG A 124 2.37 -25.01 -14.05
C ARG A 124 2.41 -23.51 -14.38
N ILE A 125 1.46 -22.98 -15.14
CA ILE A 125 1.38 -21.56 -15.47
C ILE A 125 1.06 -20.76 -14.20
N ALA A 126 0.12 -21.21 -13.38
CA ALA A 126 -0.22 -20.57 -12.13
C ALA A 126 1.00 -20.42 -11.21
N ASP A 127 1.81 -21.49 -11.10
CA ASP A 127 3.03 -21.50 -10.30
C ASP A 127 4.21 -20.72 -10.91
N SER A 128 4.32 -20.68 -12.23
CA SER A 128 5.48 -20.08 -12.92
C SER A 128 5.31 -18.60 -13.22
N ALA A 129 4.07 -18.11 -13.32
CA ALA A 129 3.80 -16.72 -13.64
C ALA A 129 4.25 -15.81 -12.49
N ASN A 130 5.32 -15.05 -12.72
CA ASN A 130 5.85 -14.13 -11.73
C ASN A 130 6.32 -12.82 -12.37
N PHE A 131 6.38 -11.77 -11.56
CA PHE A 131 6.98 -10.49 -11.91
C PHE A 131 7.99 -10.12 -10.82
N ASN A 132 9.26 -10.07 -11.16
CA ASN A 132 10.36 -9.80 -10.21
C ASN A 132 10.33 -10.70 -8.96
N GLY A 133 10.00 -11.99 -9.13
CA GLY A 133 9.91 -12.96 -8.04
C GLY A 133 8.59 -12.96 -7.26
N ILE A 134 7.70 -12.01 -7.51
CA ILE A 134 6.35 -11.99 -6.94
C ILE A 134 5.47 -12.89 -7.82
N LYS A 135 4.93 -13.94 -7.26
CA LYS A 135 3.96 -14.80 -7.94
C LYS A 135 2.66 -14.04 -8.15
N LEU A 136 2.02 -14.24 -9.31
CA LEU A 136 0.86 -13.45 -9.70
C LEU A 136 -0.45 -14.22 -9.66
N LEU A 137 -0.41 -15.55 -9.89
CA LEU A 137 -1.59 -16.36 -10.16
C LEU A 137 -1.81 -17.48 -9.13
N ASP A 138 -0.99 -17.53 -8.08
CA ASP A 138 -1.02 -18.56 -7.04
C ASP A 138 -1.97 -18.25 -5.87
N GLY A 139 -2.75 -17.16 -5.97
CA GLY A 139 -3.68 -16.75 -4.93
C GLY A 139 -3.04 -15.88 -3.83
N SER A 140 -1.72 -15.73 -3.79
CA SER A 140 -1.04 -14.88 -2.79
C SER A 140 -1.43 -13.41 -2.87
N LEU A 141 -1.91 -12.95 -4.03
CA LEU A 141 -2.40 -11.60 -4.29
C LEU A 141 -3.93 -11.52 -4.32
N ALA A 142 -4.64 -12.59 -3.97
CA ALA A 142 -6.10 -12.60 -3.94
C ALA A 142 -6.62 -11.72 -2.78
N GLU A 143 -7.74 -11.04 -3.00
CA GLU A 143 -8.43 -10.36 -1.92
C GLU A 143 -9.02 -11.39 -0.95
N SER A 144 -8.74 -11.22 0.34
CA SER A 144 -9.29 -12.06 1.40
C SER A 144 -10.78 -11.78 1.62
N LYS A 145 -11.62 -12.17 0.66
CA LYS A 145 -13.06 -11.97 0.76
C LYS A 145 -13.80 -13.29 0.61
N VAL A 146 -14.60 -13.62 1.63
CA VAL A 146 -15.57 -14.72 1.58
C VAL A 146 -16.88 -14.14 1.05
N ASP A 147 -17.25 -14.48 -0.19
CA ASP A 147 -18.54 -14.10 -0.77
C ASP A 147 -19.51 -15.28 -0.69
N ILE A 148 -20.49 -15.18 0.21
CA ILE A 148 -21.58 -16.15 0.35
C ILE A 148 -22.79 -15.63 -0.38
N SER A 149 -23.02 -16.12 -1.59
CA SER A 149 -24.14 -15.68 -2.44
C SER A 149 -25.46 -16.37 -2.06
N SER A 150 -25.41 -17.58 -1.50
CA SER A 150 -26.58 -18.24 -0.92
C SER A 150 -26.21 -19.18 0.21
N ILE A 151 -27.05 -19.28 1.22
CA ILE A 151 -26.88 -20.18 2.36
C ILE A 151 -28.20 -20.81 2.76
N ASN A 152 -28.20 -22.13 2.93
CA ASN A 152 -29.27 -22.90 3.51
C ASN A 152 -28.66 -24.03 4.35
N LEU A 153 -28.03 -23.67 5.46
CA LEU A 153 -27.34 -24.56 6.38
C LEU A 153 -27.98 -24.46 7.77
N GLY A 154 -28.49 -25.58 8.31
CA GLY A 154 -29.03 -25.61 9.67
C GLY A 154 -30.10 -24.54 9.95
N GLY A 155 -30.93 -24.23 8.94
CA GLY A 155 -31.93 -23.16 9.01
C GLY A 155 -31.40 -21.73 8.85
N ALA A 156 -30.09 -21.54 8.62
CA ALA A 156 -29.51 -20.24 8.30
C ALA A 156 -29.92 -19.82 6.88
N THR A 157 -30.51 -18.63 6.76
CA THR A 157 -30.97 -18.04 5.49
C THR A 157 -30.35 -16.68 5.22
N SER A 158 -29.61 -16.15 6.18
CA SER A 158 -28.95 -14.84 6.10
C SER A 158 -27.51 -14.92 6.60
N VAL A 159 -26.68 -14.09 6.05
CA VAL A 159 -25.28 -13.93 6.42
C VAL A 159 -25.03 -12.50 6.85
N THR A 160 -24.10 -12.31 7.77
CA THR A 160 -23.67 -10.99 8.23
C THR A 160 -22.16 -10.92 8.13
N GLU A 161 -21.66 -9.90 7.44
CA GLU A 161 -20.21 -9.62 7.38
C GLU A 161 -19.79 -8.96 8.71
N VAL A 162 -18.80 -9.54 9.35
CA VAL A 162 -18.16 -9.00 10.55
C VAL A 162 -16.79 -8.48 10.18
N ALA A 163 -16.62 -7.17 10.28
CA ALA A 163 -15.36 -6.53 9.95
C ALA A 163 -14.22 -6.98 10.87
N ALA A 164 -13.01 -7.05 10.33
CA ALA A 164 -11.81 -7.29 11.11
C ALA A 164 -11.65 -6.22 12.20
N THR A 165 -11.24 -6.64 13.39
CA THR A 165 -10.96 -5.74 14.51
C THR A 165 -9.46 -5.64 14.74
N SER A 166 -8.97 -4.42 15.02
CA SER A 166 -7.57 -4.17 15.32
C SER A 166 -7.20 -4.71 16.69
N ALA A 167 -5.98 -5.24 16.82
CA ALA A 167 -5.40 -5.55 18.11
C ALA A 167 -5.22 -4.28 18.93
N THR A 168 -5.54 -4.34 20.22
CA THR A 168 -5.32 -3.22 21.15
C THR A 168 -4.41 -3.65 22.29
N SER A 169 -3.52 -2.74 22.70
CA SER A 169 -2.66 -2.91 23.86
C SER A 169 -2.83 -1.69 24.75
N ASP A 170 -3.05 -1.87 26.03
CA ASP A 170 -3.23 -0.73 26.92
C ASP A 170 -2.41 -0.85 28.21
N PHE A 171 -2.03 0.30 28.76
CA PHE A 171 -1.54 0.44 30.11
C PHE A 171 -2.04 1.74 30.74
N THR A 172 -2.08 1.82 32.06
CA THR A 172 -2.52 3.03 32.75
C THR A 172 -1.30 3.74 33.35
N ALA A 173 -1.10 5.00 32.95
CA ALA A 173 -0.10 5.84 33.57
C ALA A 173 -0.49 6.12 35.03
N ASN A 174 0.46 5.92 35.94
CA ASN A 174 0.30 6.31 37.34
C ASN A 174 0.58 7.81 37.52
N ALA A 175 0.21 8.34 38.68
CA ALA A 175 0.58 9.70 39.05
C ALA A 175 2.12 9.83 39.08
N SER A 176 2.66 10.73 38.26
CA SER A 176 4.11 11.01 38.26
C SER A 176 4.49 11.85 39.46
N THR A 177 5.78 11.91 39.79
CA THR A 177 6.28 12.92 40.73
C THR A 177 5.99 14.31 40.18
N ALA A 178 5.42 15.21 40.98
CA ALA A 178 5.04 16.56 40.55
C ALA A 178 6.29 17.39 40.19
N ASN A 179 6.79 17.24 38.97
CA ASN A 179 7.96 17.92 38.45
C ASN A 179 7.91 18.05 36.92
N SER A 180 8.88 18.78 36.37
CA SER A 180 9.07 18.93 34.92
C SER A 180 10.32 18.17 34.44
N THR A 181 10.67 17.07 35.10
CA THR A 181 11.82 16.26 34.72
C THR A 181 11.54 15.47 33.47
N GLU A 182 12.53 15.32 32.59
CA GLU A 182 12.46 14.47 31.43
C GLU A 182 12.71 13.00 31.84
N TYR A 183 11.83 12.14 31.42
CA TYR A 183 11.90 10.69 31.62
C TYR A 183 12.01 9.98 30.28
N THR A 184 12.55 8.76 30.29
CA THR A 184 12.63 7.92 29.08
C THR A 184 11.78 6.69 29.30
N MET A 185 10.86 6.45 28.36
CA MET A 185 10.03 5.27 28.29
C MET A 185 10.51 4.39 27.14
N THR A 186 10.81 3.14 27.42
CA THR A 186 11.16 2.15 26.41
C THR A 186 9.94 1.31 26.10
N VAL A 187 9.53 1.29 24.84
CA VAL A 187 8.42 0.49 24.33
C VAL A 187 8.96 -0.63 23.45
N GLU A 188 8.64 -1.87 23.81
CA GLU A 188 8.96 -3.04 23.02
C GLU A 188 7.67 -3.57 22.40
N PHE A 189 7.64 -3.76 21.09
CA PHE A 189 6.47 -4.24 20.36
C PHE A 189 6.85 -5.17 19.21
N ILE A 190 5.88 -5.98 18.76
CA ILE A 190 5.96 -6.77 17.55
C ILE A 190 5.05 -6.09 16.50
N ASP A 191 5.57 -5.86 15.31
CA ASP A 191 4.77 -5.36 14.18
C ASP A 191 3.91 -6.47 13.55
N ALA A 192 3.07 -6.11 12.58
CA ALA A 192 2.22 -7.06 11.87
C ALA A 192 2.99 -8.12 11.06
N ASN A 193 4.30 -7.93 10.83
CA ASN A 193 5.17 -8.89 10.14
C ASN A 193 5.88 -9.84 11.12
N GLY A 194 5.60 -9.72 12.42
CA GLY A 194 6.24 -10.52 13.45
C GLY A 194 7.62 -10.03 13.87
N THR A 195 8.06 -8.83 13.43
CA THR A 195 9.36 -8.27 13.77
C THR A 195 9.29 -7.54 15.11
N ALA A 196 10.23 -7.82 16.00
CA ALA A 196 10.31 -7.15 17.28
C ALA A 196 11.08 -5.83 17.18
N HIS A 197 10.49 -4.78 17.72
CA HIS A 197 11.04 -3.43 17.78
C HIS A 197 11.22 -2.99 19.23
N LYS A 198 12.23 -2.15 19.46
CA LYS A 198 12.50 -1.54 20.75
C LYS A 198 12.81 -0.06 20.57
N VAL A 199 11.96 0.79 21.10
CA VAL A 199 11.98 2.24 20.88
C VAL A 199 12.02 2.97 22.21
N ASP A 200 12.96 3.91 22.34
CA ASP A 200 13.08 4.79 23.50
C ASP A 200 12.41 6.13 23.20
N VAL A 201 11.42 6.49 24.00
CA VAL A 201 10.62 7.71 23.85
C VAL A 201 10.82 8.59 25.07
N LYS A 202 11.15 9.86 24.86
CA LYS A 202 11.33 10.85 25.94
C LYS A 202 10.06 11.65 26.14
N TYR A 203 9.62 11.78 27.38
CA TYR A 203 8.50 12.62 27.78
C TYR A 203 8.79 13.41 29.04
N THR A 204 8.01 14.46 29.29
CA THR A 204 8.16 15.31 30.48
C THR A 204 7.12 14.92 31.52
N GLY A 205 7.53 14.79 32.79
CA GLY A 205 6.63 14.52 33.91
C GLY A 205 5.53 15.59 34.05
N ASP A 206 4.41 15.22 34.67
CA ASP A 206 3.31 16.15 34.90
C ASP A 206 3.59 17.08 36.11
N LYS A 207 3.49 18.39 35.91
CA LYS A 207 3.71 19.41 36.96
C LYS A 207 2.76 19.26 38.14
N THR A 208 1.59 18.71 37.95
CA THR A 208 0.55 18.52 38.97
C THR A 208 0.61 17.16 39.64
N GLY A 209 1.45 16.24 39.13
CA GLY A 209 1.56 14.89 39.63
C GLY A 209 0.31 14.04 39.37
N SER A 210 -0.48 14.37 38.32
CA SER A 210 -1.71 13.68 37.97
C SER A 210 -1.43 12.54 36.98
N ALA A 211 -2.10 11.38 37.15
CA ALA A 211 -2.04 10.28 36.21
C ALA A 211 -2.54 10.68 34.79
N ALA A 212 -3.61 11.48 34.75
CA ALA A 212 -4.15 12.00 33.50
C ALA A 212 -3.17 12.96 32.78
N GLY A 213 -2.44 13.79 33.54
CA GLY A 213 -1.42 14.67 33.00
C GLY A 213 -0.20 13.92 32.50
N ALA A 214 0.29 12.93 33.26
CA ALA A 214 1.37 12.05 32.86
C ALA A 214 1.00 11.26 31.58
N GLY A 215 -0.20 10.68 31.54
CA GLY A 215 -0.71 9.96 30.38
C GLY A 215 -0.76 10.82 29.11
N LYS A 216 -1.19 12.09 29.21
CA LYS A 216 -1.20 13.02 28.06
C LYS A 216 0.20 13.32 27.54
N ASN A 217 1.16 13.53 28.45
CA ASN A 217 2.54 13.81 28.07
C ASN A 217 3.20 12.59 27.39
N MET A 218 2.93 11.39 27.92
CA MET A 218 3.36 10.12 27.31
C MET A 218 2.71 9.90 25.95
N GLN A 219 1.40 10.07 25.84
CA GLN A 219 0.66 9.91 24.57
C GLN A 219 1.19 10.86 23.50
N LYS A 220 1.45 12.12 23.85
CA LYS A 220 2.03 13.10 22.93
C LYS A 220 3.40 12.62 22.41
N ALA A 221 4.29 12.22 23.30
CA ALA A 221 5.62 11.76 22.94
C ALA A 221 5.59 10.48 22.09
N LEU A 222 4.68 9.55 22.40
CA LEU A 222 4.46 8.31 21.62
C LEU A 222 3.92 8.61 20.21
N SER A 223 2.98 9.54 20.08
CA SER A 223 2.40 9.88 18.78
C SER A 223 3.35 10.71 17.90
N GLU A 224 4.31 11.44 18.50
CA GLU A 224 5.35 12.17 17.78
C GLU A 224 6.52 11.27 17.33
N ASN A 225 6.64 10.05 17.88
CA ASN A 225 7.65 9.09 17.46
C ASN A 225 7.23 8.39 16.17
N SER A 226 8.06 8.48 15.12
CA SER A 226 7.75 7.97 13.78
C SER A 226 7.62 6.45 13.72
N GLU A 227 8.40 5.70 14.49
CA GLU A 227 8.35 4.23 14.48
C GLU A 227 7.06 3.72 15.13
N ILE A 228 6.64 4.29 16.25
CA ILE A 228 5.40 3.91 16.93
C ILE A 228 4.18 4.40 16.17
N SER A 229 4.19 5.65 15.72
CA SER A 229 3.06 6.24 14.99
C SER A 229 2.85 5.64 13.60
N SER A 230 3.84 4.97 13.00
CA SER A 230 3.65 4.21 11.76
C SER A 230 2.84 2.92 11.96
N VAL A 231 2.90 2.33 13.15
CA VAL A 231 2.34 1.01 13.48
C VAL A 231 1.06 1.11 14.32
N PHE A 232 1.00 2.09 15.23
CA PHE A 232 -0.11 2.25 16.17
C PHE A 232 -0.74 3.64 16.12
N ASP A 233 -2.05 3.68 16.37
CA ASP A 233 -2.75 4.87 16.82
C ASP A 233 -2.76 4.90 18.34
N VAL A 234 -2.32 6.00 18.95
CA VAL A 234 -2.17 6.12 20.40
C VAL A 234 -3.20 7.11 20.96
N ALA A 235 -4.06 6.62 21.82
CA ALA A 235 -5.08 7.41 22.51
C ALA A 235 -4.87 7.41 24.04
N VAL A 236 -5.34 8.45 24.74
CA VAL A 236 -5.34 8.52 26.20
C VAL A 236 -6.75 8.87 26.70
N ASP A 237 -7.19 8.23 27.75
CA ASP A 237 -8.46 8.54 28.41
C ASP A 237 -8.29 9.55 29.57
N VAL A 238 -9.42 9.94 30.17
CA VAL A 238 -9.45 10.90 31.28
C VAL A 238 -8.80 10.37 32.59
N ALA A 239 -8.57 9.07 32.68
CA ALA A 239 -7.92 8.43 33.83
C ALA A 239 -6.40 8.25 33.62
N GLY A 240 -5.87 8.61 32.45
CA GLY A 240 -4.47 8.40 32.09
C GLY A 240 -4.17 7.02 31.50
N LYS A 241 -5.19 6.26 31.10
CA LYS A 241 -5.02 5.00 30.39
C LYS A 241 -4.62 5.28 28.94
N ILE A 242 -3.47 4.77 28.53
CA ILE A 242 -2.95 4.87 27.17
C ILE A 242 -3.32 3.58 26.44
N THR A 243 -3.95 3.73 25.28
CA THR A 243 -4.35 2.62 24.42
C THR A 243 -3.64 2.76 23.07
N PHE A 244 -2.93 1.72 22.68
CA PHE A 244 -2.36 1.53 21.37
C PHE A 244 -3.33 0.68 20.54
N THR A 245 -3.76 1.19 19.42
CA THR A 245 -4.59 0.45 18.46
C THR A 245 -3.73 0.15 17.24
N SER A 246 -3.55 -1.12 16.89
CA SER A 246 -2.83 -1.49 15.68
C SER A 246 -3.51 -0.90 14.45
N LYS A 247 -2.73 -0.33 13.54
CA LYS A 247 -3.24 0.15 12.24
C LYS A 247 -3.59 -0.99 11.29
N VAL A 248 -3.02 -2.17 11.52
CA VAL A 248 -3.37 -3.39 10.81
C VAL A 248 -4.44 -4.11 11.63
N ALA A 249 -5.61 -4.31 11.04
CA ALA A 249 -6.69 -5.11 11.64
C ALA A 249 -6.41 -6.60 11.45
N GLY A 250 -6.93 -7.46 12.34
CA GLY A 250 -6.76 -8.90 12.27
C GLY A 250 -5.97 -9.49 13.43
N GLU A 251 -5.85 -10.81 13.43
CA GLU A 251 -5.11 -11.56 14.47
C GLU A 251 -3.62 -11.23 14.45
N ASP A 252 -3.06 -10.89 13.28
CA ASP A 252 -1.66 -10.50 13.07
C ASP A 252 -1.38 -9.03 13.37
N GLY A 253 -2.36 -8.28 13.88
CA GLY A 253 -2.19 -6.90 14.29
C GLY A 253 -1.04 -6.72 15.29
N ALA A 254 -0.29 -5.61 15.16
CA ALA A 254 0.84 -5.30 16.02
C ALA A 254 0.46 -5.26 17.50
N LYS A 255 1.36 -5.73 18.39
CA LYS A 255 1.11 -5.88 19.83
C LYS A 255 2.28 -5.32 20.64
N ILE A 256 1.98 -4.63 21.75
CA ILE A 256 2.99 -4.19 22.70
C ILE A 256 3.43 -5.38 23.58
N ILE A 257 4.73 -5.63 23.67
CA ILE A 257 5.31 -6.69 24.52
C ILE A 257 5.53 -6.15 25.92
N SER A 258 6.19 -5.00 26.02
CA SER A 258 6.52 -4.39 27.29
C SER A 258 6.65 -2.88 27.16
N VAL A 259 6.33 -2.19 28.26
CA VAL A 259 6.61 -0.76 28.44
C VAL A 259 7.39 -0.62 29.74
N THR A 260 8.58 -0.02 29.66
CA THR A 260 9.45 0.24 30.81
C THR A 260 9.73 1.72 30.90
N ASP A 261 9.70 2.30 32.10
CA ASP A 261 9.85 3.73 32.32
C ASP A 261 10.96 4.02 33.35
N THR A 262 11.69 5.09 33.16
CA THR A 262 12.66 5.60 34.12
C THR A 262 12.02 6.36 35.29
N ASP A 263 10.74 6.78 35.16
CA ASP A 263 9.96 7.31 36.26
C ASP A 263 9.49 6.17 37.17
N THR A 264 10.15 6.04 38.36
CA THR A 264 9.81 4.99 39.34
C THR A 264 8.40 5.13 39.92
N ALA A 265 7.73 6.28 39.75
CA ALA A 265 6.34 6.46 40.13
C ALA A 265 5.39 5.70 39.18
N GLN A 266 5.84 5.36 38.00
CA GLN A 266 5.06 4.59 37.00
C GLN A 266 5.04 3.07 37.28
N GLY A 267 5.70 2.59 38.32
CA GLY A 267 5.67 1.19 38.76
C GLY A 267 6.84 0.84 39.65
N THR A 268 6.70 -0.17 40.49
CA THR A 268 7.72 -0.60 41.50
C THR A 268 9.06 -1.01 40.87
N THR A 269 9.10 -1.29 39.56
CA THR A 269 10.30 -1.65 38.78
C THR A 269 10.45 -0.84 37.50
N GLY A 270 9.69 0.25 37.34
CA GLY A 270 9.60 1.00 36.05
C GLY A 270 8.86 0.25 34.94
N LYS A 271 8.43 -0.99 35.17
CA LYS A 271 7.70 -1.79 34.18
C LYS A 271 6.20 -1.60 34.32
N GLN A 272 5.55 -1.19 33.22
CA GLN A 272 4.09 -1.08 33.15
C GLN A 272 3.43 -2.44 32.91
N THR A 273 2.24 -2.63 33.50
CA THR A 273 1.41 -3.79 33.16
C THR A 273 0.65 -3.50 31.88
N VAL A 274 0.97 -4.22 30.80
CA VAL A 274 0.32 -4.08 29.50
C VAL A 274 -0.76 -5.15 29.36
N ASN A 275 -1.99 -4.73 29.05
CA ASN A 275 -3.10 -5.62 28.73
C ASN A 275 -3.26 -5.66 27.22
N ASN A 276 -3.11 -6.83 26.64
CA ASN A 276 -3.25 -7.05 25.20
C ASN A 276 -4.61 -7.70 24.89
N ALA A 277 -5.40 -7.09 24.04
CA ALA A 277 -6.54 -7.71 23.39
C ALA A 277 -6.17 -8.02 21.94
N ALA A 278 -6.28 -9.28 21.55
CA ALA A 278 -6.01 -9.68 20.17
C ALA A 278 -7.02 -9.05 19.21
N GLY A 279 -6.58 -8.66 18.04
CA GLY A 279 -7.45 -8.38 16.93
C GLY A 279 -8.13 -9.67 16.44
N ALA A 280 -9.15 -9.53 15.66
CA ALA A 280 -9.80 -10.65 14.98
C ALA A 280 -9.91 -10.34 13.50
N ASP A 281 -9.63 -11.34 12.67
CA ASP A 281 -9.83 -11.23 11.23
C ASP A 281 -11.30 -11.06 10.91
N GLY A 282 -11.60 -10.38 9.82
CA GLY A 282 -12.95 -10.28 9.30
C GLY A 282 -13.48 -11.66 8.91
N TYR A 283 -14.74 -11.92 9.20
CA TYR A 283 -15.40 -13.17 8.85
C TYR A 283 -16.84 -12.93 8.43
N VAL A 284 -17.38 -13.89 7.70
CA VAL A 284 -18.83 -13.89 7.38
C VAL A 284 -19.52 -14.86 8.34
N GLU A 285 -20.49 -14.34 9.06
CA GLU A 285 -21.24 -15.08 10.08
C GLU A 285 -22.59 -15.55 9.53
N ALA A 286 -22.89 -16.82 9.72
CA ALA A 286 -24.22 -17.36 9.53
C ALA A 286 -24.76 -17.92 10.85
N THR A 287 -25.87 -17.39 11.33
CA THR A 287 -26.55 -17.91 12.52
C THR A 287 -27.40 -19.11 12.13
N THR A 288 -27.13 -20.29 12.72
CA THR A 288 -27.88 -21.52 12.48
C THR A 288 -28.94 -21.70 13.59
N THR A 289 -30.13 -22.21 13.24
CA THR A 289 -31.20 -22.49 14.17
C THR A 289 -31.55 -23.99 14.26
N GLY A 290 -30.83 -24.82 13.50
CA GLY A 290 -31.04 -26.27 13.45
C GLY A 290 -29.73 -26.99 13.01
N ASP A 291 -29.76 -28.30 13.11
CA ASP A 291 -28.62 -29.16 12.77
C ASP A 291 -28.27 -29.11 11.28
N LEU A 292 -27.00 -29.32 10.97
CA LEU A 292 -26.52 -29.45 9.59
C LEU A 292 -26.96 -30.80 9.01
N ALA A 293 -27.90 -30.78 8.07
CA ALA A 293 -28.54 -32.00 7.54
C ALA A 293 -28.31 -32.17 6.04
N ALA A 294 -28.50 -33.41 5.56
CA ALA A 294 -28.45 -33.71 4.14
C ALA A 294 -29.49 -32.91 3.35
N GLY A 295 -29.13 -32.39 2.20
CA GLY A 295 -29.92 -31.47 1.39
C GLY A 295 -29.68 -29.98 1.71
N ASN A 296 -28.92 -29.65 2.76
CA ASN A 296 -28.47 -28.30 2.99
C ASN A 296 -27.47 -27.85 1.92
N THR A 297 -27.52 -26.60 1.52
CA THR A 297 -26.67 -26.04 0.46
C THR A 297 -26.00 -24.73 0.88
N LEU A 298 -24.81 -24.51 0.36
CA LEU A 298 -24.01 -23.31 0.60
C LEU A 298 -23.30 -22.93 -0.69
N THR A 299 -23.47 -21.69 -1.16
CA THR A 299 -22.75 -21.18 -2.32
C THR A 299 -21.75 -20.12 -1.88
N ILE A 300 -20.48 -20.43 -2.05
CA ILE A 300 -19.35 -19.54 -1.72
C ILE A 300 -18.53 -19.31 -2.97
N ASN A 301 -18.22 -18.05 -3.25
CA ASN A 301 -17.41 -17.63 -4.40
C ASN A 301 -17.91 -18.25 -5.73
N GLY A 302 -19.23 -18.41 -5.85
CA GLY A 302 -19.88 -19.00 -7.03
C GLY A 302 -19.90 -20.53 -7.10
N VAL A 303 -19.27 -21.24 -6.14
CA VAL A 303 -19.31 -22.71 -6.04
C VAL A 303 -20.36 -23.13 -5.02
N THR A 304 -21.26 -24.04 -5.43
CA THR A 304 -22.29 -24.57 -4.54
C THR A 304 -21.80 -25.87 -3.89
N TYR A 305 -21.89 -25.93 -2.58
CA TYR A 305 -21.62 -27.11 -1.74
C TYR A 305 -22.93 -27.65 -1.23
N GLU A 306 -23.14 -28.96 -1.34
CA GLU A 306 -24.36 -29.63 -0.86
C GLU A 306 -24.01 -30.72 0.15
N LEU A 307 -24.65 -30.69 1.31
CA LEU A 307 -24.52 -31.71 2.34
C LEU A 307 -25.27 -32.96 1.94
N VAL A 308 -24.58 -34.09 1.90
CA VAL A 308 -25.15 -35.43 1.52
C VAL A 308 -25.03 -36.42 2.67
N ALA A 309 -26.00 -37.30 2.78
CA ALA A 309 -26.02 -38.34 3.83
C ALA A 309 -24.99 -39.47 3.59
N ASP A 310 -24.61 -39.70 2.36
CA ASP A 310 -23.70 -40.81 1.96
C ASP A 310 -22.70 -40.28 0.91
N ALA A 311 -21.47 -40.75 0.97
CA ALA A 311 -20.41 -40.38 0.03
C ALA A 311 -20.71 -40.77 -1.42
N SER A 312 -21.60 -41.77 -1.63
CA SER A 312 -22.08 -42.19 -2.95
C SER A 312 -23.33 -41.47 -3.43
N ALA A 313 -23.94 -40.61 -2.59
CA ALA A 313 -25.14 -39.87 -2.97
C ALA A 313 -24.80 -38.80 -4.01
N LYS A 314 -25.61 -38.76 -5.07
CA LYS A 314 -25.51 -37.66 -6.07
C LYS A 314 -26.10 -36.37 -5.48
N PRO A 315 -25.48 -35.22 -5.72
CA PRO A 315 -26.08 -33.95 -5.27
C PRO A 315 -27.41 -33.71 -5.96
N THR A 316 -28.37 -33.16 -5.22
CA THR A 316 -29.67 -32.76 -5.76
C THR A 316 -29.50 -31.50 -6.63
N THR A 317 -28.55 -30.65 -6.27
CA THR A 317 -28.18 -29.44 -7.03
C THR A 317 -27.13 -29.81 -8.07
N GLU A 318 -27.47 -29.60 -9.33
CA GLU A 318 -26.57 -29.90 -10.44
C GLU A 318 -25.27 -29.10 -10.39
N GLY A 319 -24.12 -29.79 -10.41
CA GLY A 319 -22.79 -29.16 -10.33
C GLY A 319 -22.34 -28.79 -8.92
N ALA A 320 -23.08 -29.16 -7.87
CA ALA A 320 -22.67 -28.92 -6.49
C ALA A 320 -21.54 -29.89 -6.06
N VAL A 321 -20.62 -29.38 -5.25
CA VAL A 321 -19.61 -30.18 -4.55
C VAL A 321 -20.26 -30.87 -3.37
N THR A 322 -20.19 -32.22 -3.30
CA THR A 322 -20.79 -32.99 -2.21
C THR A 322 -19.94 -32.92 -0.94
N VAL A 323 -20.57 -32.66 0.20
CA VAL A 323 -19.96 -32.69 1.52
C VAL A 323 -20.72 -33.69 2.39
N LEU A 324 -20.01 -34.66 2.96
CA LEU A 324 -20.64 -35.69 3.78
C LEU A 324 -21.08 -35.14 5.13
N VAL A 325 -22.33 -35.40 5.51
CA VAL A 325 -22.86 -35.11 6.85
C VAL A 325 -22.18 -36.05 7.85
N GLY A 326 -21.55 -35.48 8.89
CA GLY A 326 -20.89 -36.23 9.96
C GLY A 326 -21.85 -36.67 11.07
N ALA A 327 -21.32 -37.34 12.07
CA ALA A 327 -22.07 -37.69 13.27
C ALA A 327 -22.23 -36.48 14.21
N GLY A 328 -22.98 -35.47 13.77
CA GLY A 328 -23.21 -34.19 14.45
C GLY A 328 -22.57 -33.01 13.71
N ASP A 329 -22.89 -31.79 14.16
CA ASP A 329 -22.51 -30.55 13.48
C ASP A 329 -20.99 -30.36 13.42
N THR A 330 -20.29 -30.60 14.51
CA THR A 330 -18.80 -30.48 14.56
C THR A 330 -18.13 -31.39 13.52
N ALA A 331 -18.60 -32.65 13.34
CA ALA A 331 -18.07 -33.56 12.34
C ALA A 331 -18.45 -33.13 10.91
N THR A 332 -19.63 -32.56 10.74
CA THR A 332 -20.09 -31.98 9.48
C THR A 332 -19.27 -30.75 9.09
N VAL A 333 -19.01 -29.87 10.05
CA VAL A 333 -18.13 -28.68 9.88
C VAL A 333 -16.71 -29.10 9.53
N ALA A 334 -16.16 -30.19 10.12
CA ALA A 334 -14.86 -30.71 9.74
C ALA A 334 -14.81 -31.21 8.28
N ASN A 335 -15.87 -31.89 7.81
CA ASN A 335 -15.99 -32.29 6.40
C ASN A 335 -16.18 -31.09 5.47
N LEU A 336 -16.94 -30.08 5.89
CA LEU A 336 -17.11 -28.83 5.17
C LEU A 336 -15.77 -28.07 5.06
N ASN A 337 -15.00 -28.00 6.13
CA ASN A 337 -13.66 -27.42 6.11
C ASN A 337 -12.75 -28.10 5.11
N LYS A 338 -12.76 -29.44 5.08
CA LYS A 338 -11.97 -30.22 4.12
C LYS A 338 -12.38 -29.93 2.67
N ALA A 339 -13.67 -29.73 2.41
CA ALA A 339 -14.17 -29.38 1.08
C ALA A 339 -13.84 -27.90 0.72
N LEU A 340 -13.86 -27.00 1.69
CA LEU A 340 -13.58 -25.58 1.53
C LEU A 340 -12.07 -25.24 1.58
N GLU A 341 -11.22 -26.17 2.02
CA GLU A 341 -9.76 -26.01 2.01
C GLU A 341 -9.25 -25.60 0.61
N SER A 342 -9.88 -26.14 -0.43
CA SER A 342 -9.57 -25.78 -1.82
C SER A 342 -9.96 -24.37 -2.21
N ALA A 343 -10.97 -23.80 -1.53
CA ALA A 343 -11.39 -22.42 -1.72
C ALA A 343 -10.67 -21.44 -0.80
N GLY A 344 -9.73 -21.92 0.03
CA GLY A 344 -9.01 -21.09 1.01
C GLY A 344 -9.92 -20.53 2.08
N ILE A 345 -10.93 -21.29 2.52
CA ILE A 345 -11.91 -20.85 3.52
C ILE A 345 -11.94 -21.84 4.66
N GLU A 346 -11.85 -21.33 5.88
CA GLU A 346 -12.03 -22.07 7.12
C GLU A 346 -13.39 -21.74 7.73
N VAL A 347 -14.09 -22.76 8.19
CA VAL A 347 -15.36 -22.61 8.93
C VAL A 347 -15.12 -22.98 10.38
N LYS A 348 -15.45 -22.08 11.29
CA LYS A 348 -15.46 -22.32 12.73
C LYS A 348 -16.90 -22.34 13.25
N GLU A 349 -17.21 -23.31 14.07
CA GLU A 349 -18.47 -23.38 14.80
C GLU A 349 -18.31 -22.65 16.13
N ASN A 350 -19.14 -21.66 16.39
CA ASN A 350 -19.16 -20.89 17.62
C ASN A 350 -20.61 -20.82 18.14
N ALA A 351 -20.96 -21.76 19.01
CA ALA A 351 -22.32 -21.98 19.50
C ALA A 351 -23.33 -22.23 18.36
N ALA A 352 -24.33 -21.37 18.16
CA ALA A 352 -25.30 -21.48 17.08
C ALA A 352 -24.90 -20.65 15.82
N LYS A 353 -23.60 -20.47 15.59
CA LYS A 353 -23.06 -19.63 14.50
C LYS A 353 -21.96 -20.37 13.76
N LEU A 354 -21.96 -20.21 12.46
CA LEU A 354 -20.86 -20.62 11.59
C LEU A 354 -20.10 -19.37 11.13
N GLU A 355 -18.82 -19.31 11.45
CA GLU A 355 -17.93 -18.25 11.06
C GLU A 355 -17.07 -18.73 9.89
N PHE A 356 -17.24 -18.08 8.73
CA PHE A 356 -16.48 -18.36 7.52
C PHE A 356 -15.34 -17.36 7.41
N ARG A 357 -14.11 -17.84 7.49
CA ARG A 357 -12.88 -17.02 7.43
C ARG A 357 -12.09 -17.40 6.19
N SER A 358 -11.50 -16.41 5.53
CA SER A 358 -10.52 -16.71 4.49
C SER A 358 -9.18 -17.08 5.13
N THR A 359 -8.63 -18.22 4.74
CA THR A 359 -7.29 -18.67 5.14
C THR A 359 -6.20 -18.27 4.14
N THR A 360 -6.61 -17.88 2.93
CA THR A 360 -5.76 -17.32 1.89
C THR A 360 -5.95 -15.80 1.86
N GLY A 361 -5.43 -15.11 2.84
CA GLY A 361 -5.49 -13.66 2.93
C GLY A 361 -4.22 -13.03 2.38
N GLY A 362 -4.18 -12.74 1.09
CA GLY A 362 -3.27 -11.74 0.56
C GLY A 362 -3.93 -10.35 0.68
N ALA A 363 -3.21 -9.37 1.20
CA ALA A 363 -3.68 -7.98 1.19
C ALA A 363 -3.65 -7.35 -0.21
N GLY A 364 -3.47 -8.17 -1.26
CA GLY A 364 -3.15 -7.67 -2.59
C GLY A 364 -1.76 -7.03 -2.65
N LEU A 365 -1.34 -6.59 -3.82
CA LEU A 365 -0.09 -5.85 -3.99
C LEU A 365 -0.38 -4.35 -3.96
N THR A 366 0.12 -3.66 -2.96
CA THR A 366 -0.03 -2.20 -2.85
C THR A 366 1.04 -1.49 -3.67
N LEU A 367 0.63 -0.71 -4.65
CA LEU A 367 1.47 0.16 -5.47
C LEU A 367 1.42 1.59 -4.94
N GLN A 368 2.58 2.20 -4.70
CA GLN A 368 2.68 3.62 -4.37
C GLN A 368 2.58 4.45 -5.67
N ILE A 369 1.43 5.10 -5.87
CA ILE A 369 1.09 5.85 -7.08
C ILE A 369 1.12 7.38 -6.91
N GLY A 370 1.60 7.87 -5.77
CA GLY A 370 1.72 9.30 -5.47
C GLY A 370 2.97 9.60 -4.65
N ASP A 371 3.18 10.87 -4.37
CA ASP A 371 4.36 11.43 -3.70
C ASP A 371 4.29 11.39 -2.16
N THR A 372 3.13 11.03 -1.58
CA THR A 372 2.91 10.94 -0.13
C THR A 372 2.45 9.55 0.28
N SER A 373 2.58 9.22 1.57
CA SER A 373 2.17 7.94 2.16
C SER A 373 0.67 7.81 2.42
N ASP A 374 -0.14 8.78 2.01
CA ASP A 374 -1.58 8.75 2.22
C ASP A 374 -2.26 7.63 1.42
N SER A 375 -3.34 7.09 1.93
CA SER A 375 -4.07 5.96 1.34
C SER A 375 -4.58 6.23 -0.09
N TYR A 376 -4.91 7.48 -0.44
CA TYR A 376 -5.31 7.84 -1.80
C TYR A 376 -4.15 7.84 -2.80
N ASN A 377 -2.90 7.84 -2.32
CA ASN A 377 -1.67 7.69 -3.12
C ASN A 377 -1.21 6.25 -3.24
N GLN A 378 -2.03 5.31 -2.79
CA GLN A 378 -1.79 3.87 -2.87
C GLN A 378 -2.89 3.21 -3.69
N MET A 379 -2.54 2.21 -4.48
CA MET A 379 -3.47 1.40 -5.24
C MET A 379 -3.15 -0.06 -5.01
N THR A 380 -4.12 -0.82 -4.53
CA THR A 380 -4.00 -2.26 -4.35
C THR A 380 -4.40 -2.96 -5.64
N VAL A 381 -3.54 -3.87 -6.09
CA VAL A 381 -3.79 -4.78 -7.21
C VAL A 381 -4.04 -6.16 -6.63
N THR A 382 -5.20 -6.72 -6.92
CA THR A 382 -5.59 -8.07 -6.50
C THR A 382 -5.69 -8.99 -7.71
N ILE A 383 -5.20 -10.22 -7.59
CA ILE A 383 -5.25 -11.23 -8.64
C ILE A 383 -5.68 -12.55 -7.99
N GLY A 384 -6.78 -13.11 -8.48
CA GLY A 384 -7.30 -14.38 -7.98
C GLY A 384 -6.41 -15.58 -8.32
N ASP A 385 -6.58 -16.65 -7.55
CA ASP A 385 -5.95 -17.95 -7.81
C ASP A 385 -6.54 -18.59 -9.07
N VAL A 386 -5.69 -19.08 -9.96
CA VAL A 386 -6.09 -19.77 -11.20
C VAL A 386 -5.66 -21.24 -11.27
N HIS A 387 -5.23 -21.83 -10.14
CA HIS A 387 -4.98 -23.25 -10.09
C HIS A 387 -6.24 -24.06 -10.41
N VAL A 388 -6.06 -25.23 -10.97
CA VAL A 388 -7.13 -26.21 -11.27
C VAL A 388 -8.04 -26.44 -10.06
N LYS A 389 -7.45 -26.44 -8.85
CA LYS A 389 -8.16 -26.57 -7.58
C LYS A 389 -9.07 -25.36 -7.30
N ALA A 390 -8.58 -24.15 -7.44
CA ALA A 390 -9.32 -22.91 -7.22
C ALA A 390 -10.41 -22.69 -8.27
N LEU A 391 -10.19 -23.17 -9.49
CA LEU A 391 -11.17 -23.12 -10.58
C LEU A 391 -12.23 -24.22 -10.49
N GLY A 392 -12.18 -25.08 -9.46
CA GLY A 392 -13.15 -26.18 -9.27
C GLY A 392 -13.02 -27.33 -10.28
N LEU A 393 -11.85 -27.45 -10.95
CA LEU A 393 -11.62 -28.42 -12.01
C LEU A 393 -10.90 -29.70 -11.55
N SER A 394 -10.56 -29.83 -10.26
CA SER A 394 -9.79 -30.97 -9.74
C SER A 394 -10.49 -32.32 -9.96
N GLY A 395 -11.80 -32.37 -9.81
CA GLY A 395 -12.62 -33.59 -9.89
C GLY A 395 -13.26 -33.84 -11.26
N ILE A 396 -13.01 -32.99 -12.27
CA ILE A 396 -13.64 -33.20 -13.59
C ILE A 396 -13.06 -34.40 -14.30
N SER A 397 -13.96 -35.19 -14.90
CA SER A 397 -13.62 -36.34 -15.74
C SER A 397 -14.41 -36.27 -17.04
N VAL A 398 -13.78 -36.71 -18.12
CA VAL A 398 -14.40 -36.89 -19.44
C VAL A 398 -14.37 -38.36 -19.89
N ALA A 399 -14.03 -39.28 -18.97
CA ALA A 399 -13.92 -40.72 -19.25
C ALA A 399 -15.26 -41.42 -19.51
N THR A 400 -16.39 -40.78 -19.17
CA THR A 400 -17.73 -41.26 -19.46
C THR A 400 -18.59 -40.15 -20.05
N GLN A 401 -19.64 -40.53 -20.78
CA GLN A 401 -20.54 -39.53 -21.41
C GLN A 401 -21.19 -38.61 -20.38
N ASP A 402 -21.71 -39.16 -19.28
CA ASP A 402 -22.37 -38.38 -18.22
C ASP A 402 -21.39 -37.43 -17.51
N ALA A 403 -20.19 -37.92 -17.19
CA ALA A 403 -19.14 -37.10 -16.59
C ALA A 403 -18.68 -35.98 -17.51
N ALA A 404 -18.55 -36.27 -18.83
CA ALA A 404 -18.20 -35.26 -19.81
C ALA A 404 -19.24 -34.16 -19.93
N GLN A 405 -20.55 -34.47 -19.86
CA GLN A 405 -21.61 -33.48 -19.83
C GLN A 405 -21.54 -32.58 -18.59
N ALA A 406 -21.26 -33.17 -17.42
CA ALA A 406 -21.05 -32.39 -16.19
C ALA A 406 -19.79 -31.51 -16.27
N ALA A 407 -18.69 -32.06 -16.83
CA ALA A 407 -17.43 -31.33 -17.00
C ALA A 407 -17.56 -30.08 -17.86
N VAL A 408 -18.38 -30.10 -18.93
CA VAL A 408 -18.65 -28.94 -19.79
C VAL A 408 -19.14 -27.74 -18.96
N LYS A 409 -20.03 -27.98 -17.99
CA LYS A 409 -20.53 -26.91 -17.12
C LYS A 409 -19.43 -26.35 -16.23
N SER A 410 -18.72 -27.21 -15.51
CA SER A 410 -17.65 -26.80 -14.60
C SER A 410 -16.53 -26.04 -15.33
N ILE A 411 -16.16 -26.44 -16.53
CA ILE A 411 -15.16 -25.75 -17.33
C ILE A 411 -15.68 -24.37 -17.79
N LYS A 412 -16.96 -24.25 -18.14
CA LYS A 412 -17.56 -22.94 -18.47
C LYS A 412 -17.60 -22.00 -17.26
N ASP A 413 -17.88 -22.53 -16.09
CA ASP A 413 -17.87 -21.74 -14.85
C ASP A 413 -16.44 -21.28 -14.54
N ALA A 414 -15.43 -22.11 -14.74
CA ALA A 414 -14.02 -21.71 -14.64
C ALA A 414 -13.63 -20.62 -15.66
N ILE A 415 -14.11 -20.72 -16.91
CA ILE A 415 -13.92 -19.66 -17.94
C ILE A 415 -14.53 -18.33 -17.47
N ASN A 416 -15.73 -18.36 -16.88
CA ASN A 416 -16.36 -17.15 -16.34
C ASN A 416 -15.52 -16.54 -15.21
N THR A 417 -14.98 -17.37 -14.32
CA THR A 417 -14.10 -16.93 -13.23
C THR A 417 -12.84 -16.26 -13.77
N VAL A 418 -12.12 -16.91 -14.70
CA VAL A 418 -10.92 -16.35 -15.34
C VAL A 418 -11.25 -15.05 -16.10
N SER A 419 -12.38 -15.02 -16.80
CA SER A 419 -12.84 -13.81 -17.51
C SER A 419 -13.14 -12.64 -16.55
N SER A 420 -13.72 -12.92 -15.38
CA SER A 420 -13.96 -11.92 -14.34
C SER A 420 -12.65 -11.37 -13.79
N ILE A 421 -11.67 -12.22 -13.48
CA ILE A 421 -10.34 -11.80 -13.01
C ILE A 421 -9.66 -10.93 -14.07
N ARG A 422 -9.68 -11.34 -15.35
CA ARG A 422 -9.16 -10.54 -16.46
C ARG A 422 -9.85 -9.19 -16.59
N GLY A 423 -11.18 -9.15 -16.42
CA GLY A 423 -11.96 -7.92 -16.40
C GLY A 423 -11.50 -6.95 -15.31
N THR A 424 -11.24 -7.46 -14.11
CA THR A 424 -10.72 -6.67 -12.97
C THR A 424 -9.31 -6.13 -13.27
N LEU A 425 -8.44 -6.95 -13.85
CA LEU A 425 -7.09 -6.53 -14.26
C LEU A 425 -7.15 -5.45 -15.35
N GLY A 426 -8.01 -5.61 -16.36
CA GLY A 426 -8.22 -4.59 -17.40
C GLY A 426 -8.71 -3.26 -16.82
N ALA A 427 -9.65 -3.30 -15.87
CA ALA A 427 -10.09 -2.10 -15.14
C ALA A 427 -8.95 -1.46 -14.35
N THR A 428 -8.13 -2.27 -13.68
CA THR A 428 -6.96 -1.79 -12.93
C THR A 428 -5.91 -1.17 -13.85
N GLN A 429 -5.64 -1.77 -15.01
CA GLN A 429 -4.76 -1.20 -16.03
C GLN A 429 -5.24 0.17 -16.49
N ASN A 430 -6.53 0.30 -16.85
CA ASN A 430 -7.11 1.58 -17.23
C ASN A 430 -6.96 2.64 -16.14
N ARG A 431 -7.19 2.29 -14.88
CA ARG A 431 -6.99 3.19 -13.74
C ARG A 431 -5.52 3.63 -13.62
N LEU A 432 -4.57 2.72 -13.76
CA LEU A 432 -3.14 3.03 -13.73
C LEU A 432 -2.73 3.95 -14.89
N GLU A 433 -3.25 3.73 -16.12
CA GLU A 433 -2.98 4.59 -17.26
C GLU A 433 -3.53 6.01 -17.05
N HIS A 434 -4.74 6.15 -16.51
CA HIS A 434 -5.29 7.46 -16.15
C HIS A 434 -4.47 8.14 -15.05
N THR A 435 -4.03 7.38 -14.06
CA THR A 435 -3.15 7.90 -12.99
C THR A 435 -1.81 8.36 -13.57
N GLN A 436 -1.21 7.60 -14.47
CA GLN A 436 0.04 7.99 -15.15
C GLN A 436 -0.11 9.32 -15.90
N ASN A 437 -1.19 9.48 -16.65
CA ASN A 437 -1.47 10.72 -17.38
C ASN A 437 -1.67 11.90 -16.42
N ASN A 438 -2.39 11.71 -15.32
CA ASN A 438 -2.60 12.74 -14.31
C ASN A 438 -1.27 13.14 -13.63
N LEU A 439 -0.45 12.17 -13.24
CA LEU A 439 0.88 12.43 -12.65
C LEU A 439 1.79 13.19 -13.62
N SER A 440 1.72 12.89 -14.94
CA SER A 440 2.48 13.61 -15.95
C SER A 440 2.10 15.09 -16.01
N VAL A 441 0.80 15.37 -16.05
CA VAL A 441 0.27 16.75 -16.07
C VAL A 441 0.59 17.48 -14.76
N MET A 442 0.49 16.80 -13.61
CA MET A 442 0.88 17.39 -12.33
C MET A 442 2.36 17.75 -12.29
N THR A 443 3.23 16.85 -12.74
CA THR A 443 4.68 17.08 -12.78
C THR A 443 5.00 18.27 -13.67
N GLU A 444 4.42 18.36 -14.85
CA GLU A 444 4.60 19.48 -15.79
C GLU A 444 4.16 20.81 -15.16
N ASN A 445 2.97 20.85 -14.55
CA ASN A 445 2.46 22.07 -13.92
C ASN A 445 3.32 22.52 -12.71
N ILE A 446 3.80 21.59 -11.88
CA ILE A 446 4.66 21.91 -10.75
C ILE A 446 6.03 22.36 -11.22
N GLN A 447 6.56 21.77 -12.28
CA GLN A 447 7.83 22.16 -12.90
C GLN A 447 7.74 23.56 -13.52
N ASP A 448 6.65 23.90 -14.18
CA ASP A 448 6.40 25.24 -14.70
C ASP A 448 6.30 26.28 -13.57
N ALA A 449 5.59 25.95 -12.49
CA ALA A 449 5.50 26.79 -11.31
C ALA A 449 6.86 26.98 -10.61
N GLU A 450 7.69 25.93 -10.52
CA GLU A 450 9.04 25.99 -9.96
C GLU A 450 9.95 26.84 -10.84
N SER A 451 9.88 26.69 -12.16
CA SER A 451 10.60 27.50 -13.14
C SER A 451 10.29 28.99 -12.98
N THR A 452 9.03 29.34 -12.83
CA THR A 452 8.60 30.74 -12.59
C THR A 452 9.22 31.36 -11.33
N ILE A 453 9.44 30.55 -10.28
CA ILE A 453 10.05 31.02 -9.03
C ILE A 453 11.57 31.10 -9.15
N ARG A 454 12.22 30.10 -9.71
CA ARG A 454 13.67 29.89 -9.61
C ARG A 454 14.44 30.28 -10.86
N ASP A 455 13.88 30.11 -12.05
CA ASP A 455 14.59 30.38 -13.29
C ASP A 455 14.75 31.86 -13.56
N THR A 456 15.84 32.23 -14.22
CA THR A 456 16.10 33.62 -14.60
C THR A 456 15.66 33.86 -16.04
N ASP A 457 15.06 35.04 -16.28
CA ASP A 457 14.93 35.54 -17.65
C ASP A 457 16.28 35.98 -18.17
N VAL A 458 16.82 35.20 -19.11
CA VAL A 458 18.15 35.41 -19.67
C VAL A 458 18.21 36.74 -20.41
N ALA A 459 17.12 37.20 -21.06
CA ALA A 459 17.10 38.44 -21.81
C ALA A 459 17.21 39.66 -20.89
N ASP A 460 16.42 39.66 -19.81
CA ASP A 460 16.46 40.72 -18.80
C ASP A 460 17.79 40.76 -18.05
N GLU A 461 18.32 39.59 -17.67
CA GLU A 461 19.58 39.51 -16.93
C GLU A 461 20.79 39.86 -17.82
N MET A 462 20.76 39.58 -19.12
CA MET A 462 21.79 40.05 -20.09
C MET A 462 21.74 41.56 -20.30
N MET A 463 20.55 42.14 -20.32
CA MET A 463 20.43 43.62 -20.33
C MET A 463 21.00 44.22 -19.06
N ALA A 464 20.69 43.68 -17.90
CA ALA A 464 21.25 44.14 -16.63
C ALA A 464 22.75 43.96 -16.56
N TYR A 465 23.29 42.84 -17.04
CA TYR A 465 24.72 42.56 -17.16
C TYR A 465 25.41 43.61 -18.04
N THR A 466 24.90 43.86 -19.26
CA THR A 466 25.47 44.82 -20.20
C THR A 466 25.45 46.23 -19.60
N LYS A 467 24.35 46.63 -18.98
CA LYS A 467 24.24 47.91 -18.27
C LYS A 467 25.32 48.04 -17.17
N ASN A 468 25.42 47.03 -16.29
CA ASN A 468 26.39 47.05 -15.21
C ASN A 468 27.84 47.05 -15.71
N ASN A 469 28.12 46.34 -16.80
CA ASN A 469 29.45 46.36 -17.45
C ASN A 469 29.82 47.77 -17.95
N ILE A 470 28.91 48.47 -18.62
CA ILE A 470 29.12 49.85 -19.05
C ILE A 470 29.29 50.76 -17.86
N LEU A 471 28.54 50.58 -16.77
CA LEU A 471 28.67 51.34 -15.54
C LEU A 471 30.01 51.11 -14.85
N VAL A 472 30.54 49.88 -14.86
CA VAL A 472 31.87 49.57 -14.33
C VAL A 472 32.95 50.31 -15.13
N GLN A 473 32.89 50.25 -16.48
CA GLN A 473 33.81 50.97 -17.34
C GLN A 473 33.73 52.49 -17.12
N SER A 474 32.53 53.03 -17.01
CA SER A 474 32.33 54.43 -16.70
C SER A 474 32.88 54.83 -15.32
N ALA A 475 32.66 53.99 -14.31
CA ALA A 475 33.15 54.23 -12.95
C ALA A 475 34.67 54.19 -12.90
N GLN A 476 35.32 53.30 -13.67
CA GLN A 476 36.78 53.27 -13.80
C GLN A 476 37.32 54.54 -14.44
N ALA A 477 36.68 55.03 -15.50
CA ALA A 477 37.08 56.32 -16.14
C ALA A 477 36.90 57.51 -15.18
N MET A 478 35.77 57.54 -14.45
CA MET A 478 35.55 58.61 -13.46
C MET A 478 36.53 58.55 -12.28
N LEU A 479 36.92 57.34 -11.84
CA LEU A 479 37.93 57.15 -10.79
C LEU A 479 39.31 57.65 -11.29
N ALA A 480 39.68 57.32 -12.51
CA ALA A 480 40.91 57.84 -13.12
C ALA A 480 40.90 59.37 -13.21
N GLN A 481 39.78 59.98 -13.65
CA GLN A 481 39.61 61.41 -13.71
C GLN A 481 39.67 62.06 -12.34
N ALA A 482 39.02 61.49 -11.33
CA ALA A 482 38.99 61.98 -9.95
C ALA A 482 40.38 61.95 -9.29
N ASN A 483 41.24 60.99 -9.69
CA ASN A 483 42.65 60.91 -9.24
C ASN A 483 43.58 61.91 -9.94
N GLN A 484 43.26 62.36 -11.17
CA GLN A 484 44.05 63.37 -11.88
C GLN A 484 43.83 64.80 -11.36
N VAL A 485 42.66 65.10 -10.84
CA VAL A 485 42.34 66.47 -10.33
C VAL A 485 43.28 66.93 -9.20
N PRO A 486 43.63 66.16 -8.18
CA PRO A 486 44.63 66.56 -7.18
C PRO A 486 46.05 66.70 -7.77
N GLN A 487 46.42 65.88 -8.75
CA GLN A 487 47.75 65.94 -9.38
C GLN A 487 47.90 67.20 -10.22
N GLY A 488 46.86 67.60 -10.96
CA GLY A 488 46.88 68.86 -11.73
C GLY A 488 46.98 70.09 -10.83
N VAL A 489 46.39 70.09 -9.65
CA VAL A 489 46.49 71.12 -8.68
C VAL A 489 47.92 71.20 -8.05
N LEU A 490 48.51 70.01 -7.80
CA LEU A 490 49.90 69.95 -7.31
C LEU A 490 50.93 70.53 -8.31
N GLN A 491 50.69 70.29 -9.63
CA GLN A 491 51.50 70.85 -10.72
C GLN A 491 51.36 72.38 -10.86
N LEU A 492 50.22 72.92 -10.50
CA LEU A 492 50.02 74.39 -10.49
C LEU A 492 50.58 75.10 -9.24
N LEU A 493 50.95 74.30 -8.24
CA LEU A 493 51.55 74.86 -6.96
C LEU A 493 53.09 74.69 -6.91
N GLN A 494 53.68 73.96 -7.92
CA GLN A 494 55.12 73.96 -8.16
C GLN A 494 55.49 75.05 -9.18
#